data_2a14edd0f4a7b1fddf7a9b72872ea94c
#
_entry.id   2a14edd0f4a7b1fddf7a9b72872ea94c
#
_cell.length_a   1.000
_cell.length_b   1.000
_cell.length_c   1.000
_cell.angle_alpha   90.00
_cell.angle_beta   90.00
_cell.angle_gamma   90.00
#
_symmetry.space_group_name_H-M   'P 1'
#
loop_
_entity.id
_entity.type
_entity.pdbx_description
1 polymer ?
#
loop_
_entity_poly.entity_id
_entity_poly.type
_entity_poly.pdbx_seq_one_letter_code
_entity_poly.pdbx_strand_id
1 'polypeptide(L)'
;MQELYERWIDEYTKKVCNGNITSTNSAWKYANDLYDMPVRTVRISHIKNTLLNGTFVDRRGITHHTTHHIQLTLKKIFNQMFDYAVEYEMTDKNYARMFNLPEPSAEEKATEKYPHFSFSDRELEILWGAAGTNIYIDIILIQCYSGWRASELIKLELSKVNLEEKTFRGGSKTDAGKDRIVPIHHLIYPLVEKRYREAKRLNSPRLFNVQTFVEGGFSFIYYELYARQFKVIINRLALDPRHHTHDCRKTFVTMAKRANVDEYAIKRIIGHQIADLTERVYTDRSIDWLRSEIEKIH
;
A
#
# COMPACT_ATOMS: atom_id res chain seq x y z
N MET A 1 3.25 -31.18 6.44
CA MET A 1 2.56 -29.88 6.25
C MET A 1 3.14 -29.09 5.07
N GLN A 2 4.43 -29.18 4.82
CA GLN A 2 5.07 -28.47 3.69
C GLN A 2 4.48 -28.93 2.33
N GLU A 3 4.30 -30.23 2.11
CA GLU A 3 3.68 -30.75 0.89
C GLU A 3 2.23 -30.24 0.68
N LEU A 4 1.45 -30.14 1.77
CA LEU A 4 0.10 -29.55 1.69
C LEU A 4 0.16 -28.06 1.31
N TYR A 5 1.12 -27.30 1.87
CA TYR A 5 1.32 -25.90 1.52
C TYR A 5 1.67 -25.74 0.03
N GLU A 6 2.58 -26.54 -0.49
CA GLU A 6 3.01 -26.50 -1.90
C GLU A 6 1.85 -26.79 -2.86
N ARG A 7 1.02 -27.81 -2.56
CA ARG A 7 -0.17 -28.11 -3.35
C ARG A 7 -1.22 -26.98 -3.29
N TRP A 8 -1.48 -26.46 -2.10
CA TRP A 8 -2.46 -25.40 -1.91
C TRP A 8 -2.01 -24.07 -2.52
N ILE A 9 -0.72 -23.70 -2.38
CA ILE A 9 -0.22 -22.40 -2.87
C ILE A 9 -0.28 -22.30 -4.39
N ASP A 10 -0.11 -23.39 -5.11
CA ASP A 10 -0.22 -23.44 -6.56
C ASP A 10 -1.64 -23.05 -7.05
N GLU A 11 -2.67 -23.46 -6.32
CA GLU A 11 -4.03 -23.02 -6.62
C GLU A 11 -4.33 -21.60 -6.14
N TYR A 12 -3.82 -21.25 -4.97
CA TYR A 12 -3.99 -19.92 -4.38
C TYR A 12 -3.38 -18.82 -5.27
N THR A 13 -2.20 -19.06 -5.83
CA THR A 13 -1.50 -18.08 -6.69
C THR A 13 -2.28 -17.71 -7.95
N LYS A 14 -3.12 -18.62 -8.45
CA LYS A 14 -3.99 -18.36 -9.62
C LYS A 14 -5.12 -17.37 -9.33
N LYS A 15 -5.46 -17.18 -8.05
CA LYS A 15 -6.63 -16.41 -7.58
C LYS A 15 -6.27 -15.07 -6.93
N VAL A 16 -4.97 -14.80 -6.67
CA VAL A 16 -4.56 -13.63 -5.89
C VAL A 16 -3.43 -12.85 -6.55
N CYS A 17 -3.26 -11.58 -6.13
CA CYS A 17 -2.18 -10.74 -6.62
C CYS A 17 -0.82 -11.10 -5.97
N ASN A 18 0.29 -10.75 -6.66
CA ASN A 18 1.66 -11.03 -6.22
C ASN A 18 1.98 -10.54 -4.79
N GLY A 19 1.40 -9.43 -4.35
CA GLY A 19 1.60 -8.91 -3.00
C GLY A 19 1.07 -9.87 -1.92
N ASN A 20 -0.06 -10.52 -2.16
CA ASN A 20 -0.61 -11.53 -1.27
C ASN A 20 0.25 -12.79 -1.24
N ILE A 21 0.79 -13.21 -2.39
CA ILE A 21 1.69 -14.36 -2.49
C ILE A 21 2.95 -14.12 -1.65
N THR A 22 3.58 -12.94 -1.82
CA THR A 22 4.77 -12.56 -1.05
C THR A 22 4.51 -12.54 0.45
N SER A 23 3.38 -11.98 0.88
CA SER A 23 2.97 -11.95 2.29
C SER A 23 2.73 -13.36 2.84
N THR A 24 2.05 -14.22 2.06
CA THR A 24 1.78 -15.63 2.41
C THR A 24 3.08 -16.41 2.57
N ASN A 25 3.99 -16.34 1.58
CA ASN A 25 5.27 -17.01 1.63
C ASN A 25 6.16 -16.50 2.79
N SER A 26 6.07 -15.21 3.12
CA SER A 26 6.82 -14.63 4.24
C SER A 26 6.27 -15.08 5.59
N ALA A 27 4.96 -15.21 5.74
CA ALA A 27 4.34 -15.72 6.95
C ALA A 27 4.58 -17.23 7.12
N TRP A 28 4.53 -18.01 6.04
CA TRP A 28 4.72 -19.46 6.11
C TRP A 28 6.07 -19.90 6.72
N LYS A 29 7.12 -19.06 6.59
CA LYS A 29 8.43 -19.32 7.21
C LYS A 29 8.37 -19.55 8.73
N TYR A 30 7.39 -18.95 9.40
CA TYR A 30 7.20 -19.12 10.85
C TYR A 30 6.52 -20.43 11.24
N ALA A 31 6.08 -21.23 10.28
CA ALA A 31 5.47 -22.54 10.49
C ALA A 31 6.43 -23.70 10.27
N ASN A 32 7.74 -23.44 10.35
CA ASN A 32 8.80 -24.43 10.08
C ASN A 32 8.77 -25.64 11.02
N ASP A 33 8.26 -25.48 12.24
CA ASP A 33 8.03 -26.54 13.21
C ASP A 33 7.01 -27.59 12.75
N LEU A 34 6.17 -27.26 11.76
CA LEU A 34 5.15 -28.13 11.21
C LEU A 34 5.52 -28.74 9.84
N TYR A 35 6.61 -28.32 9.21
CA TYR A 35 6.91 -28.71 7.82
C TYR A 35 6.89 -30.22 7.60
N ASP A 36 7.57 -30.99 8.47
CA ASP A 36 7.70 -32.45 8.36
C ASP A 36 6.52 -33.19 8.97
N MET A 37 5.56 -32.50 9.60
CA MET A 37 4.43 -33.13 10.25
C MET A 37 3.37 -33.55 9.21
N PRO A 38 2.94 -34.85 9.20
CA PRO A 38 1.83 -35.27 8.34
C PRO A 38 0.54 -34.55 8.68
N VAL A 39 -0.24 -34.11 7.66
CA VAL A 39 -1.47 -33.33 7.85
C VAL A 39 -2.46 -34.00 8.79
N ARG A 40 -2.59 -35.32 8.71
CA ARG A 40 -3.51 -36.13 9.55
C ARG A 40 -3.15 -36.14 11.05
N THR A 41 -1.92 -35.84 11.39
CA THR A 41 -1.44 -35.80 12.80
C THR A 41 -1.51 -34.44 13.42
N VAL A 42 -1.70 -33.37 12.60
CA VAL A 42 -1.81 -32.00 13.10
C VAL A 42 -3.08 -31.82 13.91
N ARG A 43 -2.97 -31.16 15.06
CA ARG A 43 -4.07 -30.85 15.98
C ARG A 43 -4.07 -29.34 16.29
N ILE A 44 -5.14 -28.90 16.93
CA ILE A 44 -5.31 -27.48 17.34
C ILE A 44 -4.11 -26.98 18.14
N SER A 45 -3.57 -27.81 19.05
CA SER A 45 -2.41 -27.43 19.88
C SER A 45 -1.17 -27.10 19.06
N HIS A 46 -0.89 -27.88 18.01
CA HIS A 46 0.24 -27.64 17.10
C HIS A 46 0.06 -26.32 16.38
N ILE A 47 -1.12 -26.08 15.79
CA ILE A 47 -1.40 -24.82 15.07
C ILE A 47 -1.31 -23.62 16.02
N LYS A 48 -1.92 -23.71 17.21
CA LYS A 48 -1.84 -22.63 18.22
C LYS A 48 -0.41 -22.34 18.64
N ASN A 49 0.40 -23.38 18.90
CA ASN A 49 1.80 -23.19 19.26
C ASN A 49 2.56 -22.45 18.16
N THR A 50 2.44 -22.87 16.91
CA THR A 50 3.08 -22.21 15.77
C THR A 50 2.62 -20.76 15.64
N LEU A 51 1.32 -20.45 15.81
CA LEU A 51 0.81 -19.09 15.74
C LEU A 51 1.39 -18.20 16.84
N LEU A 52 1.51 -18.70 18.06
CA LEU A 52 1.95 -17.89 19.21
C LEU A 52 3.47 -17.84 19.35
N ASN A 53 4.17 -18.92 19.06
CA ASN A 53 5.59 -19.11 19.34
C ASN A 53 6.45 -19.37 18.10
N GLY A 54 5.86 -19.36 16.92
CA GLY A 54 6.58 -19.61 15.67
C GLY A 54 7.73 -18.63 15.44
N THR A 55 8.85 -19.14 14.97
CA THR A 55 10.05 -18.34 14.69
C THR A 55 10.68 -18.76 13.38
N PHE A 56 11.46 -17.86 12.77
CA PHE A 56 12.39 -18.24 11.72
C PHE A 56 13.70 -17.44 11.85
N VAL A 57 14.79 -18.03 11.36
CA VAL A 57 16.11 -17.38 11.33
C VAL A 57 16.36 -16.87 9.92
N ASP A 58 16.70 -15.58 9.78
CA ASP A 58 17.02 -14.98 8.49
C ASP A 58 18.46 -15.31 8.04
N ARG A 59 18.80 -14.91 6.80
CA ARG A 59 20.15 -15.17 6.23
C ARG A 59 21.31 -14.52 7.01
N ARG A 60 21.02 -13.59 7.91
CA ARG A 60 22.00 -12.88 8.75
C ARG A 60 22.10 -13.54 10.13
N GLY A 61 21.38 -14.64 10.37
CA GLY A 61 21.33 -15.34 11.66
C GLY A 61 20.42 -14.66 12.69
N ILE A 62 19.57 -13.72 12.30
CA ILE A 62 18.64 -13.03 13.23
C ILE A 62 17.37 -13.88 13.35
N THR A 63 17.00 -14.18 14.60
CA THR A 63 15.74 -14.88 14.91
C THR A 63 14.60 -13.88 14.95
N HIS A 64 13.55 -14.16 14.18
CA HIS A 64 12.31 -13.40 14.14
C HIS A 64 11.19 -14.20 14.80
N HIS A 65 10.34 -13.53 15.57
CA HIS A 65 9.17 -14.09 16.24
C HIS A 65 7.88 -13.66 15.55
N THR A 66 6.80 -14.43 15.72
CA THR A 66 5.49 -14.04 15.22
C THR A 66 5.02 -12.76 15.90
N THR A 67 4.58 -11.79 15.10
CA THR A 67 3.79 -10.63 15.55
C THR A 67 2.31 -10.94 15.39
N HIS A 68 1.42 -10.16 16.02
CA HIS A 68 -0.02 -10.36 15.87
C HIS A 68 -0.46 -10.33 14.39
N HIS A 69 0.09 -9.45 13.57
CA HIS A 69 -0.16 -9.41 12.12
C HIS A 69 0.24 -10.70 11.42
N ILE A 70 1.40 -11.28 11.77
CA ILE A 70 1.87 -12.57 11.23
C ILE A 70 0.96 -13.71 11.71
N GLN A 71 0.55 -13.70 12.97
CA GLN A 71 -0.40 -14.67 13.53
C GLN A 71 -1.73 -14.68 12.77
N LEU A 72 -2.31 -13.51 12.49
CA LEU A 72 -3.53 -13.37 11.68
C LEU A 72 -3.33 -13.89 10.24
N THR A 73 -2.19 -13.59 9.64
CA THR A 73 -1.86 -14.06 8.28
C THR A 73 -1.70 -15.57 8.24
N LEU A 74 -0.95 -16.16 9.18
CA LEU A 74 -0.80 -17.60 9.32
C LEU A 74 -2.13 -18.29 9.62
N LYS A 75 -2.96 -17.71 10.48
CA LYS A 75 -4.30 -18.22 10.78
C LYS A 75 -5.16 -18.33 9.52
N LYS A 76 -5.09 -17.29 8.66
CA LYS A 76 -5.76 -17.30 7.36
C LYS A 76 -5.21 -18.40 6.45
N ILE A 77 -3.88 -18.56 6.41
CA ILE A 77 -3.21 -19.62 5.62
C ILE A 77 -3.67 -20.98 6.10
N PHE A 78 -3.59 -21.27 7.41
CA PHE A 78 -4.04 -22.55 7.95
C PHE A 78 -5.52 -22.81 7.70
N ASN A 79 -6.40 -21.81 7.84
CA ASN A 79 -7.81 -21.98 7.51
C ASN A 79 -8.00 -22.43 6.06
N GLN A 80 -7.33 -21.80 5.11
CA GLN A 80 -7.46 -22.11 3.68
C GLN A 80 -6.79 -23.42 3.31
N MET A 81 -5.62 -23.74 3.86
CA MET A 81 -4.93 -25.01 3.65
C MET A 81 -5.74 -26.20 4.18
N PHE A 82 -6.33 -26.07 5.37
CA PHE A 82 -7.16 -27.12 5.92
C PHE A 82 -8.52 -27.24 5.23
N ASP A 83 -9.10 -26.15 4.71
CA ASP A 83 -10.27 -26.23 3.83
C ASP A 83 -9.93 -27.07 2.57
N TYR A 84 -8.79 -26.77 1.94
CA TYR A 84 -8.26 -27.53 0.82
C TYR A 84 -8.00 -29.00 1.19
N ALA A 85 -7.40 -29.26 2.34
CA ALA A 85 -7.11 -30.62 2.79
C ALA A 85 -8.39 -31.44 3.08
N VAL A 86 -9.46 -30.81 3.54
CA VAL A 86 -10.79 -31.45 3.70
C VAL A 86 -11.43 -31.71 2.35
N GLU A 87 -11.39 -30.75 1.44
CA GLU A 87 -11.92 -30.89 0.09
C GLU A 87 -11.29 -32.06 -0.69
N TYR A 88 -9.98 -32.27 -0.48
CA TYR A 88 -9.22 -33.37 -1.11
C TYR A 88 -9.09 -34.63 -0.21
N GLU A 89 -9.93 -34.79 0.81
CA GLU A 89 -10.01 -35.92 1.71
C GLU A 89 -8.69 -36.30 2.40
N MET A 90 -7.78 -35.31 2.56
CA MET A 90 -6.50 -35.49 3.26
C MET A 90 -6.66 -35.48 4.78
N THR A 91 -7.73 -34.88 5.28
CA THR A 91 -8.12 -34.81 6.70
C THR A 91 -9.65 -34.66 6.81
N ASP A 92 -10.21 -35.11 7.93
CA ASP A 92 -11.67 -35.09 8.15
C ASP A 92 -12.18 -33.72 8.63
N LYS A 93 -11.31 -32.87 9.15
CA LYS A 93 -11.71 -31.63 9.83
C LYS A 93 -10.71 -30.50 9.59
N ASN A 94 -11.23 -29.27 9.50
CA ASN A 94 -10.41 -28.07 9.55
C ASN A 94 -10.15 -27.65 10.99
N TYR A 95 -9.04 -28.12 11.57
CA TYR A 95 -8.63 -27.79 12.94
C TYR A 95 -8.31 -26.31 13.12
N ALA A 96 -7.94 -25.60 12.07
CA ALA A 96 -7.64 -24.19 12.15
C ALA A 96 -8.91 -23.34 12.35
N ARG A 97 -10.10 -23.77 11.94
CA ARG A 97 -11.36 -23.05 12.18
C ARG A 97 -11.97 -23.30 13.56
N MET A 98 -11.44 -24.28 14.33
CA MET A 98 -12.01 -24.70 15.62
C MET A 98 -11.59 -23.81 16.80
N PHE A 99 -10.86 -22.73 16.59
CA PHE A 99 -10.46 -21.79 17.63
C PHE A 99 -10.26 -20.39 17.06
N ASN A 100 -10.30 -19.38 17.93
CA ASN A 100 -9.95 -18.01 17.59
C ASN A 100 -8.61 -17.63 18.23
N LEU A 101 -7.89 -16.70 17.59
CA LEU A 101 -6.73 -16.07 18.22
C LEU A 101 -7.21 -15.15 19.34
N PRO A 102 -6.48 -15.06 20.45
CA PRO A 102 -6.75 -14.07 21.46
C PRO A 102 -6.57 -12.66 20.89
N GLU A 103 -7.35 -11.71 21.40
CA GLU A 103 -7.12 -10.30 21.09
C GLU A 103 -5.72 -9.88 21.58
N PRO A 104 -4.98 -9.08 20.80
CA PRO A 104 -3.68 -8.58 21.24
C PRO A 104 -3.83 -7.70 22.48
N SER A 105 -2.86 -7.78 23.38
CA SER A 105 -2.79 -6.92 24.56
C SER A 105 -2.71 -5.42 24.16
N ALA A 106 -3.00 -4.54 25.12
CA ALA A 106 -2.87 -3.10 24.88
C ALA A 106 -1.44 -2.71 24.51
N GLU A 107 -0.43 -3.38 25.09
CA GLU A 107 0.99 -3.19 24.81
C GLU A 107 1.36 -3.67 23.39
N GLU A 108 0.89 -4.83 22.98
CA GLU A 108 1.07 -5.34 21.61
C GLU A 108 0.39 -4.40 20.60
N LYS A 109 -0.83 -3.93 20.87
CA LYS A 109 -1.52 -2.94 20.02
C LYS A 109 -0.75 -1.63 19.92
N ALA A 110 -0.05 -1.22 20.96
CA ALA A 110 0.77 -0.01 20.97
C ALA A 110 2.08 -0.17 20.18
N THR A 111 2.70 -1.35 20.25
CA THR A 111 3.98 -1.63 19.54
C THR A 111 3.79 -1.95 18.07
N GLU A 112 2.68 -2.55 17.66
CA GLU A 112 2.41 -2.88 16.25
C GLU A 112 1.96 -1.69 15.40
N LYS A 113 1.45 -0.63 16.00
CA LYS A 113 1.10 0.60 15.27
C LYS A 113 2.31 1.52 15.20
N TYR A 114 3.00 1.53 14.06
CA TYR A 114 3.59 2.79 13.60
C TYR A 114 2.41 3.72 13.25
N PRO A 115 2.06 4.68 14.11
CA PRO A 115 0.93 5.55 13.81
C PRO A 115 1.30 6.34 12.58
N HIS A 116 0.61 6.05 11.46
CA HIS A 116 0.63 6.97 10.34
C HIS A 116 0.15 8.32 10.83
N PHE A 117 0.92 9.36 10.62
CA PHE A 117 0.54 10.72 10.98
C PHE A 117 0.74 11.65 9.78
N SER A 118 -0.09 12.68 9.68
CA SER A 118 0.00 13.66 8.61
C SER A 118 1.21 14.57 8.82
N PHE A 119 1.79 15.07 7.75
CA PHE A 119 2.68 16.21 7.83
C PHE A 119 1.96 17.38 8.51
N SER A 120 2.67 18.11 9.37
CA SER A 120 2.22 19.36 9.93
C SER A 120 2.28 20.48 8.87
N ASP A 121 1.55 21.57 9.12
CA ASP A 121 1.55 22.72 8.20
C ASP A 121 2.97 23.29 8.02
N ARG A 122 3.76 23.35 9.11
CA ARG A 122 5.18 23.77 9.06
C ARG A 122 6.04 22.83 8.20
N GLU A 123 5.83 21.53 8.27
CA GLU A 123 6.58 20.57 7.44
C GLU A 123 6.19 20.70 5.97
N LEU A 124 4.92 20.96 5.68
CA LEU A 124 4.46 21.26 4.33
C LEU A 124 5.10 22.56 3.80
N GLU A 125 5.19 23.62 4.60
CA GLU A 125 5.89 24.86 4.23
C GLU A 125 7.36 24.58 3.87
N ILE A 126 8.08 23.77 4.67
CA ILE A 126 9.47 23.38 4.39
C ILE A 126 9.56 22.60 3.07
N LEU A 127 8.65 21.66 2.83
CA LEU A 127 8.59 20.91 1.57
C LEU A 127 8.31 21.82 0.37
N TRP A 128 7.38 22.77 0.50
CA TRP A 128 7.07 23.76 -0.53
C TRP A 128 8.25 24.70 -0.79
N GLY A 129 8.99 25.12 0.23
CA GLY A 129 10.23 25.91 0.09
C GLY A 129 11.31 25.22 -0.73
N ALA A 130 11.28 23.88 -0.80
CA ALA A 130 12.20 23.07 -1.58
C ALA A 130 11.58 22.53 -2.89
N ALA A 131 10.35 22.89 -3.23
CA ALA A 131 9.64 22.41 -4.39
C ALA A 131 10.39 22.71 -5.70
N GLY A 132 10.34 21.78 -6.65
CA GLY A 132 11.02 21.93 -7.93
C GLY A 132 12.52 21.70 -7.93
N THR A 133 13.18 21.58 -6.75
CA THR A 133 14.63 21.35 -6.66
C THR A 133 15.00 19.87 -6.78
N ASN A 134 14.09 18.97 -6.43
CA ASN A 134 14.32 17.54 -6.43
C ASN A 134 13.03 16.79 -6.80
N ILE A 135 13.12 15.82 -7.70
CA ILE A 135 11.97 15.03 -8.16
C ILE A 135 11.23 14.33 -7.01
N TYR A 136 11.95 13.86 -6.01
CA TYR A 136 11.33 13.14 -4.88
C TYR A 136 10.54 14.09 -3.96
N ILE A 137 10.97 15.36 -3.83
CA ILE A 137 10.20 16.39 -3.12
C ILE A 137 8.91 16.67 -3.87
N ASP A 138 8.97 16.81 -5.20
CA ASP A 138 7.79 17.03 -6.01
C ASP A 138 6.82 15.84 -5.92
N ILE A 139 7.32 14.60 -5.91
CA ILE A 139 6.47 13.40 -5.72
C ILE A 139 5.79 13.44 -4.35
N ILE A 140 6.49 13.82 -3.27
CA ILE A 140 5.92 13.96 -1.93
C ILE A 140 4.77 14.96 -1.93
N LEU A 141 5.00 16.17 -2.47
CA LEU A 141 3.99 17.23 -2.57
C LEU A 141 2.80 16.79 -3.44
N ILE A 142 3.07 16.25 -4.62
CA ILE A 142 2.00 15.74 -5.51
C ILE A 142 1.17 14.68 -4.79
N GLN A 143 1.80 13.79 -4.02
CA GLN A 143 1.09 12.76 -3.26
C GLN A 143 0.26 13.37 -2.12
N CYS A 144 0.76 14.40 -1.42
CA CYS A 144 0.03 15.09 -0.35
C CYS A 144 -1.22 15.84 -0.86
N TYR A 145 -1.22 16.31 -2.10
CA TYR A 145 -2.35 17.06 -2.67
C TYR A 145 -3.20 16.27 -3.67
N SER A 146 -2.94 14.99 -3.85
CA SER A 146 -3.72 14.11 -4.74
C SER A 146 -4.18 12.81 -4.09
N GLY A 147 -3.67 12.48 -2.91
CA GLY A 147 -4.06 11.29 -2.15
C GLY A 147 -3.69 9.96 -2.80
N TRP A 148 -2.83 9.92 -3.82
CA TRP A 148 -2.38 8.68 -4.46
C TRP A 148 -1.62 7.76 -3.49
N ARG A 149 -1.73 6.45 -3.69
CA ARG A 149 -0.76 5.53 -3.10
C ARG A 149 0.60 5.72 -3.76
N ALA A 150 1.68 5.70 -2.98
CA ALA A 150 3.04 5.89 -3.51
C ALA A 150 3.35 4.96 -4.69
N SER A 151 3.04 3.67 -4.55
CA SER A 151 3.29 2.66 -5.59
C SER A 151 2.45 2.85 -6.87
N GLU A 152 1.31 3.53 -6.79
CA GLU A 152 0.48 3.87 -7.95
C GLU A 152 1.00 5.15 -8.62
N LEU A 153 1.29 6.18 -7.83
CA LEU A 153 1.75 7.49 -8.33
C LEU A 153 3.06 7.39 -9.11
N ILE A 154 4.08 6.71 -8.55
CA ILE A 154 5.39 6.57 -9.22
C ILE A 154 5.34 5.77 -10.53
N LYS A 155 4.31 4.96 -10.72
CA LYS A 155 4.08 4.16 -11.94
C LYS A 155 3.14 4.84 -12.92
N LEU A 156 2.66 6.06 -12.60
CA LEU A 156 1.68 6.75 -13.42
C LEU A 156 2.20 6.95 -14.84
N GLU A 157 1.48 6.41 -15.81
CA GLU A 157 1.80 6.54 -17.22
C GLU A 157 1.57 7.97 -17.70
N LEU A 158 2.43 8.46 -18.59
CA LEU A 158 2.32 9.80 -19.13
C LEU A 158 1.02 9.99 -19.93
N SER A 159 0.55 8.95 -20.62
CA SER A 159 -0.72 8.91 -21.35
C SER A 159 -1.97 9.06 -20.45
N LYS A 160 -1.78 8.86 -19.15
CA LYS A 160 -2.85 8.98 -18.12
C LYS A 160 -2.85 10.32 -17.40
N VAL A 161 -2.05 11.28 -17.85
CA VAL A 161 -2.00 12.65 -17.36
C VAL A 161 -2.56 13.57 -18.44
N ASN A 162 -3.69 14.17 -18.15
CA ASN A 162 -4.29 15.18 -19.03
C ASN A 162 -4.09 16.57 -18.41
N LEU A 163 -3.19 17.37 -19.02
CA LEU A 163 -2.90 18.72 -18.54
C LEU A 163 -4.00 19.73 -18.88
N GLU A 164 -4.72 19.53 -19.97
CA GLU A 164 -5.85 20.39 -20.36
C GLU A 164 -7.02 20.24 -19.39
N GLU A 165 -7.43 18.98 -19.16
CA GLU A 165 -8.48 18.63 -18.20
C GLU A 165 -7.99 18.68 -16.74
N LYS A 166 -6.70 18.91 -16.50
CA LYS A 166 -6.07 18.90 -15.18
C LYS A 166 -6.46 17.65 -14.38
N THR A 167 -6.23 16.47 -14.96
CA THR A 167 -6.59 15.20 -14.34
C THR A 167 -5.47 14.16 -14.42
N PHE A 168 -5.44 13.29 -13.42
CA PHE A 168 -4.77 11.99 -13.46
C PHE A 168 -5.79 10.88 -13.66
N ARG A 169 -5.43 9.82 -14.35
CA ARG A 169 -6.21 8.60 -14.45
C ARG A 169 -5.37 7.39 -14.08
N GLY A 170 -5.87 6.48 -13.23
CA GLY A 170 -5.13 5.28 -12.87
C GLY A 170 -5.58 4.66 -11.56
N GLY A 171 -4.69 3.82 -10.98
CA GLY A 171 -4.96 3.00 -9.82
C GLY A 171 -5.17 1.55 -10.20
N SER A 172 -4.72 0.63 -9.35
CA SER A 172 -4.73 -0.81 -9.68
C SER A 172 -4.92 -1.73 -8.48
N LYS A 173 -4.84 -1.22 -7.25
CA LYS A 173 -4.74 -2.06 -6.06
C LYS A 173 -6.09 -2.61 -5.57
N THR A 174 -7.17 -1.90 -5.84
CA THR A 174 -8.54 -2.26 -5.41
C THR A 174 -9.52 -1.99 -6.53
N ASP A 175 -10.62 -2.71 -6.62
CA ASP A 175 -11.64 -2.50 -7.64
C ASP A 175 -12.18 -1.06 -7.63
N ALA A 176 -12.45 -0.50 -6.44
CA ALA A 176 -12.89 0.89 -6.28
C ALA A 176 -11.82 1.93 -6.65
N GLY A 177 -10.55 1.54 -6.64
CA GLY A 177 -9.42 2.42 -7.00
C GLY A 177 -8.94 2.25 -8.43
N LYS A 178 -9.44 1.23 -9.14
CA LYS A 178 -8.98 0.91 -10.49
C LYS A 178 -9.44 2.00 -11.48
N ASP A 179 -8.48 2.49 -12.26
CA ASP A 179 -8.70 3.46 -13.35
C ASP A 179 -9.49 4.73 -12.94
N ARG A 180 -9.36 5.13 -11.65
CA ARG A 180 -10.04 6.32 -11.13
C ARG A 180 -9.47 7.60 -11.73
N ILE A 181 -10.33 8.62 -11.86
CA ILE A 181 -9.92 9.97 -12.25
C ILE A 181 -9.73 10.79 -10.98
N VAL A 182 -8.58 11.48 -10.89
CA VAL A 182 -8.22 12.37 -9.77
C VAL A 182 -7.90 13.76 -10.35
N PRO A 183 -8.60 14.81 -9.94
CA PRO A 183 -8.25 16.17 -10.35
C PRO A 183 -6.86 16.55 -9.85
N ILE A 184 -6.14 17.33 -10.65
CA ILE A 184 -4.85 17.91 -10.26
C ILE A 184 -5.14 19.23 -9.55
N HIS A 185 -4.87 19.29 -8.24
CA HIS A 185 -5.01 20.50 -7.45
C HIS A 185 -4.13 21.64 -8.00
N HIS A 186 -4.63 22.90 -7.97
CA HIS A 186 -3.92 24.02 -8.57
C HIS A 186 -2.50 24.21 -8.03
N LEU A 187 -2.26 24.01 -6.74
CA LEU A 187 -0.93 24.17 -6.13
C LEU A 187 0.11 23.22 -6.71
N ILE A 188 -0.26 21.98 -7.01
CA ILE A 188 0.69 20.99 -7.55
C ILE A 188 0.74 20.98 -9.08
N TYR A 189 -0.16 21.69 -9.76
CA TYR A 189 -0.20 21.72 -11.22
C TYR A 189 1.15 22.11 -11.86
N PRO A 190 1.86 23.16 -11.39
CA PRO A 190 3.15 23.52 -11.95
C PRO A 190 4.22 22.42 -11.81
N LEU A 191 4.20 21.66 -10.70
CA LEU A 191 5.10 20.54 -10.49
C LEU A 191 4.78 19.40 -11.46
N VAL A 192 3.50 19.08 -11.63
CA VAL A 192 3.04 18.03 -12.57
C VAL A 192 3.40 18.41 -14.00
N GLU A 193 3.14 19.65 -14.41
CA GLU A 193 3.47 20.14 -15.75
C GLU A 193 4.98 20.07 -16.03
N LYS A 194 5.82 20.48 -15.05
CA LYS A 194 7.27 20.35 -15.14
C LYS A 194 7.68 18.89 -15.39
N ARG A 195 7.17 17.95 -14.59
CA ARG A 195 7.50 16.51 -14.74
C ARG A 195 6.96 15.93 -16.03
N TYR A 196 5.80 16.38 -16.49
CA TYR A 196 5.23 15.99 -17.77
C TYR A 196 6.14 16.42 -18.95
N ARG A 197 6.59 17.67 -18.95
CA ARG A 197 7.51 18.18 -19.99
C ARG A 197 8.87 17.45 -19.99
N GLU A 198 9.40 17.17 -18.80
CA GLU A 198 10.63 16.37 -18.67
C GLU A 198 10.45 14.96 -19.21
N ALA A 199 9.36 14.27 -18.87
CA ALA A 199 9.06 12.95 -19.40
C ALA A 199 8.89 12.93 -20.92
N LYS A 200 8.23 13.94 -21.49
CA LYS A 200 8.13 14.13 -22.96
C LYS A 200 9.50 14.29 -23.61
N ARG A 201 10.37 15.14 -23.02
CA ARG A 201 11.74 15.35 -23.54
C ARG A 201 12.57 14.05 -23.51
N LEU A 202 12.36 13.21 -22.50
CA LEU A 202 13.05 11.92 -22.35
C LEU A 202 12.41 10.78 -23.15
N ASN A 203 11.31 11.01 -23.86
CA ASN A 203 10.48 9.97 -24.49
C ASN A 203 10.07 8.85 -23.50
N SER A 204 9.88 9.20 -22.23
CA SER A 204 9.48 8.23 -21.23
C SER A 204 7.97 7.97 -21.25
N PRO A 205 7.54 6.71 -21.09
CA PRO A 205 6.12 6.39 -20.95
C PRO A 205 5.55 6.71 -19.55
N ARG A 206 6.40 7.12 -18.57
CA ARG A 206 5.96 7.44 -17.19
C ARG A 206 6.21 8.90 -16.85
N LEU A 207 5.36 9.44 -15.98
CA LEU A 207 5.46 10.83 -15.51
C LEU A 207 6.77 11.08 -14.72
N PHE A 208 7.21 10.14 -13.88
CA PHE A 208 8.35 10.32 -12.99
C PHE A 208 9.53 9.44 -13.40
N ASN A 209 10.65 10.12 -13.66
CA ASN A 209 11.88 9.48 -14.14
C ASN A 209 13.10 10.12 -13.50
N VAL A 210 14.16 9.35 -13.30
CA VAL A 210 15.47 9.86 -12.93
C VAL A 210 16.32 9.90 -14.20
N GLN A 211 16.84 11.08 -14.53
CA GLN A 211 17.78 11.23 -15.64
C GLN A 211 19.09 10.52 -15.30
N THR A 212 19.61 9.75 -16.25
CA THR A 212 20.91 9.06 -16.11
C THR A 212 22.03 9.94 -16.64
N PHE A 213 23.29 9.51 -16.44
CA PHE A 213 24.47 10.19 -16.97
C PHE A 213 24.61 10.05 -18.49
N VAL A 214 23.88 9.13 -19.11
CA VAL A 214 23.84 8.98 -20.57
C VAL A 214 22.89 10.06 -21.12
N GLU A 215 23.33 10.77 -22.15
CA GLU A 215 22.51 11.80 -22.80
C GLU A 215 21.16 11.23 -23.28
N GLY A 216 20.07 11.88 -22.89
CA GLY A 216 18.71 11.39 -23.14
C GLY A 216 18.30 10.14 -22.35
N GLY A 217 19.19 9.58 -21.52
CA GLY A 217 18.90 8.38 -20.74
C GLY A 217 18.09 8.67 -19.49
N PHE A 218 17.22 7.73 -19.13
CA PHE A 218 16.44 7.78 -17.91
C PHE A 218 16.28 6.40 -17.28
N SER A 219 15.93 6.38 -16.00
CA SER A 219 15.49 5.17 -15.29
C SER A 219 14.15 5.40 -14.60
N PHE A 220 13.37 4.33 -14.51
CA PHE A 220 12.11 4.37 -13.76
C PHE A 220 12.36 4.42 -12.25
N ILE A 221 11.46 5.11 -11.56
CA ILE A 221 11.42 5.09 -10.09
C ILE A 221 10.57 3.89 -9.67
N TYR A 222 11.15 2.97 -8.86
CA TYR A 222 10.41 1.90 -8.20
C TYR A 222 10.26 2.20 -6.71
N TYR A 223 9.36 1.47 -6.06
CA TYR A 223 8.93 1.79 -4.72
C TYR A 223 10.07 1.80 -3.70
N GLU A 224 10.98 0.84 -3.76
CA GLU A 224 12.11 0.73 -2.84
C GLU A 224 13.07 1.93 -2.98
N LEU A 225 13.30 2.38 -4.23
CA LEU A 225 14.08 3.59 -4.48
C LEU A 225 13.37 4.82 -3.94
N TYR A 226 12.07 4.96 -4.21
CA TYR A 226 11.28 6.08 -3.69
C TYR A 226 11.28 6.10 -2.15
N ALA A 227 11.00 4.97 -1.50
CA ALA A 227 10.98 4.87 -0.05
C ALA A 227 12.34 5.24 0.58
N ARG A 228 13.45 4.83 -0.03
CA ARG A 228 14.81 5.20 0.41
C ARG A 228 15.04 6.70 0.23
N GLN A 229 14.74 7.25 -0.93
CA GLN A 229 14.93 8.67 -1.20
C GLN A 229 14.00 9.56 -0.35
N PHE A 230 12.78 9.10 -0.09
CA PHE A 230 11.87 9.74 0.86
C PHE A 230 12.55 9.93 2.22
N LYS A 231 13.15 8.88 2.80
CA LYS A 231 13.88 8.98 4.07
C LYS A 231 15.07 9.94 4.01
N VAL A 232 15.80 9.96 2.89
CA VAL A 232 16.89 10.92 2.67
C VAL A 232 16.35 12.36 2.69
N ILE A 233 15.22 12.63 2.03
CA ILE A 233 14.59 13.96 2.00
C ILE A 233 14.10 14.37 3.40
N ILE A 234 13.39 13.48 4.09
CA ILE A 234 12.89 13.72 5.46
C ILE A 234 14.04 14.14 6.39
N ASN A 235 15.14 13.39 6.38
CA ASN A 235 16.30 13.69 7.21
C ASN A 235 17.01 15.00 6.77
N ARG A 236 17.18 15.21 5.45
CA ARG A 236 17.84 16.41 4.90
C ARG A 236 17.09 17.71 5.23
N LEU A 237 15.76 17.65 5.25
CA LEU A 237 14.90 18.79 5.56
C LEU A 237 14.59 18.90 7.07
N ALA A 238 15.19 18.05 7.90
CA ALA A 238 14.95 17.98 9.34
C ALA A 238 13.46 17.84 9.72
N LEU A 239 12.70 17.08 8.92
CA LEU A 239 11.31 16.72 9.21
C LEU A 239 11.27 15.54 10.19
N ASP A 240 10.08 15.22 10.74
CA ASP A 240 9.96 14.11 11.68
C ASP A 240 10.46 12.79 11.04
N PRO A 241 11.52 12.15 11.58
CA PRO A 241 12.13 10.96 10.99
C PRO A 241 11.20 9.73 10.97
N ARG A 242 10.09 9.77 11.69
CA ARG A 242 9.08 8.71 11.71
C ARG A 242 8.25 8.67 10.42
N HIS A 243 8.18 9.78 9.67
CA HIS A 243 7.43 9.81 8.41
C HIS A 243 7.84 8.74 7.42
N HIS A 244 6.87 8.22 6.68
CA HIS A 244 7.04 7.29 5.57
C HIS A 244 6.06 7.61 4.41
N THR A 245 6.27 6.98 3.28
CA THR A 245 5.59 7.33 2.02
C THR A 245 4.06 7.32 2.09
N HIS A 246 3.46 6.53 3.00
CA HIS A 246 1.99 6.48 3.14
C HIS A 246 1.42 7.70 3.88
N ASP A 247 2.26 8.42 4.63
CA ASP A 247 1.85 9.60 5.40
C ASP A 247 1.44 10.76 4.49
N CYS A 248 2.01 10.86 3.29
CA CYS A 248 1.54 11.82 2.28
C CYS A 248 0.05 11.66 1.99
N ARG A 249 -0.40 10.42 1.81
CA ARG A 249 -1.82 10.15 1.57
C ARG A 249 -2.67 10.42 2.81
N LYS A 250 -2.15 10.17 4.02
CA LYS A 250 -2.82 10.56 5.26
C LYS A 250 -2.91 12.08 5.37
N THR A 251 -1.86 12.80 4.99
CA THR A 251 -1.84 14.27 4.93
C THR A 251 -2.95 14.79 4.02
N PHE A 252 -3.09 14.23 2.80
CA PHE A 252 -4.20 14.55 1.92
C PHE A 252 -5.57 14.43 2.61
N VAL A 253 -5.83 13.26 3.22
CA VAL A 253 -7.12 13.02 3.90
C VAL A 253 -7.32 13.97 5.07
N THR A 254 -6.27 14.29 5.82
CA THR A 254 -6.32 15.22 6.95
C THR A 254 -6.63 16.64 6.51
N MET A 255 -5.94 17.14 5.47
CA MET A 255 -6.20 18.46 4.88
C MET A 255 -7.61 18.54 4.29
N ALA A 256 -8.01 17.52 3.53
CA ALA A 256 -9.33 17.46 2.93
C ALA A 256 -10.45 17.51 3.99
N LYS A 257 -10.30 16.79 5.10
CA LYS A 257 -11.26 16.83 6.22
C LYS A 257 -11.27 18.19 6.92
N ARG A 258 -10.10 18.82 7.14
CA ARG A 258 -10.03 20.19 7.69
C ARG A 258 -10.73 21.22 6.78
N ALA A 259 -10.61 21.05 5.47
CA ALA A 259 -11.21 21.91 4.46
C ALA A 259 -12.70 21.58 4.20
N ASN A 260 -13.31 20.69 4.96
CA ASN A 260 -14.69 20.23 4.76
C ASN A 260 -14.98 19.73 3.34
N VAL A 261 -14.01 19.02 2.75
CA VAL A 261 -14.20 18.28 1.49
C VAL A 261 -15.21 17.16 1.75
N ASP A 262 -16.14 16.97 0.84
CA ASP A 262 -17.15 15.91 0.91
C ASP A 262 -16.50 14.53 1.09
N GLU A 263 -17.04 13.71 1.98
CA GLU A 263 -16.46 12.41 2.31
C GLU A 263 -16.44 11.45 1.12
N TYR A 264 -17.45 11.50 0.26
CA TYR A 264 -17.50 10.67 -0.95
C TYR A 264 -16.49 11.16 -2.00
N ALA A 265 -16.24 12.47 -2.08
CA ALA A 265 -15.15 13.01 -2.91
C ALA A 265 -13.80 12.49 -2.43
N ILE A 266 -13.54 12.55 -1.12
CA ILE A 266 -12.33 11.96 -0.53
C ILE A 266 -12.22 10.48 -0.89
N LYS A 267 -13.27 9.67 -0.67
CA LYS A 267 -13.27 8.23 -0.98
C LYS A 267 -13.01 7.95 -2.46
N ARG A 268 -13.64 8.71 -3.37
CA ARG A 268 -13.43 8.57 -4.83
C ARG A 268 -11.98 8.92 -5.22
N ILE A 269 -11.45 10.05 -4.75
CA ILE A 269 -10.07 10.50 -5.02
C ILE A 269 -9.06 9.47 -4.53
N ILE A 270 -9.19 8.99 -3.28
CA ILE A 270 -8.24 8.03 -2.74
C ILE A 270 -8.52 6.57 -3.18
N GLY A 271 -9.62 6.27 -3.85
CA GLY A 271 -9.99 4.93 -4.32
C GLY A 271 -10.30 3.98 -3.16
N HIS A 272 -11.11 4.42 -2.21
CA HIS A 272 -11.71 3.60 -1.18
C HIS A 272 -13.10 3.13 -1.60
N GLN A 273 -13.48 1.94 -1.13
CA GLN A 273 -14.81 1.42 -1.36
C GLN A 273 -15.86 2.30 -0.67
N ILE A 274 -16.90 2.63 -1.40
CA ILE A 274 -18.08 3.33 -0.89
C ILE A 274 -19.10 2.26 -0.52
N ALA A 275 -19.36 2.12 0.80
CA ALA A 275 -20.31 1.13 1.31
C ALA A 275 -21.77 1.55 1.08
N ASP A 276 -22.03 2.85 1.05
CA ASP A 276 -23.35 3.40 0.76
C ASP A 276 -23.78 3.06 -0.67
N LEU A 277 -24.88 2.31 -0.79
CA LEU A 277 -25.41 1.83 -2.07
C LEU A 277 -25.93 3.01 -2.92
N THR A 278 -26.59 3.97 -2.30
CA THR A 278 -27.16 5.14 -2.98
C THR A 278 -26.05 5.97 -3.63
N GLU A 279 -25.01 6.28 -2.88
CA GLU A 279 -23.89 7.05 -3.41
C GLU A 279 -23.10 6.27 -4.48
N ARG A 280 -22.98 4.96 -4.31
CA ARG A 280 -22.19 4.13 -5.24
C ARG A 280 -22.89 3.88 -6.58
N VAL A 281 -24.22 3.65 -6.56
CA VAL A 281 -24.98 3.14 -7.72
C VAL A 281 -25.88 4.23 -8.33
N TYR A 282 -26.47 5.07 -7.50
CA TYR A 282 -27.51 6.00 -7.94
C TYR A 282 -27.06 7.46 -8.01
N THR A 283 -25.80 7.74 -7.64
CA THR A 283 -25.28 9.12 -7.66
C THR A 283 -24.14 9.25 -8.67
N ASP A 284 -24.41 9.96 -9.77
CA ASP A 284 -23.38 10.37 -10.72
C ASP A 284 -22.67 11.63 -10.21
N ARG A 285 -21.35 11.52 -10.01
CA ARG A 285 -20.51 12.64 -9.60
C ARG A 285 -19.57 13.04 -10.73
N SER A 286 -19.74 14.27 -11.23
CA SER A 286 -18.91 14.80 -12.31
C SER A 286 -17.47 15.05 -11.86
N ILE A 287 -16.56 15.11 -12.83
CA ILE A 287 -15.17 15.53 -12.57
C ILE A 287 -15.11 16.98 -12.07
N ASP A 288 -16.01 17.84 -12.50
CA ASP A 288 -16.06 19.23 -12.05
C ASP A 288 -16.45 19.33 -10.57
N TRP A 289 -17.35 18.47 -10.12
CA TRP A 289 -17.64 18.37 -8.69
C TRP A 289 -16.41 17.89 -7.91
N LEU A 290 -15.70 16.84 -8.36
CA LEU A 290 -14.47 16.41 -7.69
C LEU A 290 -13.40 17.51 -7.68
N ARG A 291 -13.33 18.30 -8.75
CA ARG A 291 -12.41 19.45 -8.86
C ARG A 291 -12.79 20.54 -7.84
N SER A 292 -14.06 20.91 -7.76
CA SER A 292 -14.52 21.90 -6.77
C SER A 292 -14.27 21.44 -5.32
N GLU A 293 -14.37 20.16 -5.08
CA GLU A 293 -14.11 19.59 -3.77
C GLU A 293 -12.62 19.61 -3.40
N ILE A 294 -11.73 19.16 -4.29
CA ILE A 294 -10.28 19.13 -4.00
C ILE A 294 -9.70 20.54 -3.84
N GLU A 295 -10.22 21.53 -4.57
CA GLU A 295 -9.77 22.93 -4.52
C GLU A 295 -10.13 23.65 -3.21
N LYS A 296 -10.92 23.05 -2.32
CA LYS A 296 -11.14 23.54 -0.96
C LYS A 296 -9.90 23.40 -0.05
N ILE A 297 -8.93 22.60 -0.45
CA ILE A 297 -7.68 22.39 0.30
C ILE A 297 -6.78 23.61 0.04
N HIS A 298 -6.28 24.24 1.11
CA HIS A 298 -5.44 25.44 1.04
C HIS A 298 -4.06 25.19 1.64
#